data_7686b99f258bdac02c03f1aa844fa2a4
#
_entry.id   7686b99f258bdac02c03f1aa844fa2a4
#
_cell.length_a   1.000
_cell.length_b   1.000
_cell.length_c   1.000
_cell.angle_alpha   90.00
_cell.angle_beta   90.00
_cell.angle_gamma   90.00
#
_symmetry.space_group_name_H-M   'P 1'
#
loop_
_entity.id
_entity.type
_entity.pdbx_description
1 polymer ?
#
loop_
_entity_poly.entity_id
_entity_poly.type
_entity_poly.pdbx_seq_one_letter_code
_entity_poly.pdbx_strand_id
1 'polypeptide(L)'
;MIQFKKLMNGRALYQEPNKIWVAKGRHFFAVDYNGQRKSRVFTVPGGLKERLMTCGRILTQGTRNDIRILLPLKNGNILIAAKRKVLVFSPSGKVVNIWTDFQGNKPGHQGACVTPDGTVFFTEYLLNPKRDHAIRLWRSKDHGMTWQIVKEFIPGDIRHLHFIKWDTYAKCLWMGTGDYGEGGCENRLY
;
A
#
# COMPACT_ATOMS: atom_id res chain seq x y z
N MET A 1 -30.43 6.19 -15.98
CA MET A 1 -29.88 4.80 -16.06
C MET A 1 -28.38 4.86 -15.76
N ILE A 2 -27.87 4.11 -14.78
CA ILE A 2 -26.42 4.05 -14.47
C ILE A 2 -25.75 3.12 -15.49
N GLN A 3 -24.75 3.61 -16.19
CA GLN A 3 -23.96 2.81 -17.12
C GLN A 3 -22.60 2.46 -16.51
N PHE A 4 -22.24 1.18 -16.56
CA PHE A 4 -20.93 0.70 -16.12
C PHE A 4 -20.03 0.49 -17.34
N LYS A 5 -18.85 1.15 -17.34
CA LYS A 5 -17.83 0.97 -18.36
C LYS A 5 -16.57 0.34 -17.77
N LYS A 6 -16.14 -0.77 -18.36
CA LYS A 6 -14.86 -1.39 -17.98
C LYS A 6 -13.70 -0.64 -18.64
N LEU A 7 -12.85 0.00 -17.84
CA LEU A 7 -11.69 0.73 -18.34
C LEU A 7 -10.53 -0.19 -18.72
N MET A 8 -10.15 -1.11 -17.82
CA MET A 8 -9.14 -2.15 -18.11
C MET A 8 -9.20 -3.29 -17.10
N ASN A 9 -8.51 -4.38 -17.40
CA ASN A 9 -8.27 -5.46 -16.42
C ASN A 9 -7.08 -5.08 -15.51
N GLY A 10 -7.32 -5.02 -14.22
CA GLY A 10 -6.31 -4.67 -13.23
C GLY A 10 -6.94 -4.34 -11.88
N ARG A 11 -6.10 -3.91 -10.95
CA ARG A 11 -6.52 -3.40 -9.65
C ARG A 11 -6.38 -1.89 -9.63
N ALA A 12 -7.47 -1.16 -9.43
CA ALA A 12 -7.42 0.26 -9.13
C ALA A 12 -6.76 0.47 -7.76
N LEU A 13 -5.75 1.33 -7.68
CA LEU A 13 -4.97 1.58 -6.48
C LEU A 13 -5.13 2.98 -5.94
N TYR A 14 -5.21 3.96 -6.83
CA TYR A 14 -5.30 5.36 -6.46
C TYR A 14 -6.06 6.14 -7.52
N GLN A 15 -6.83 7.12 -7.08
CA GLN A 15 -7.64 7.98 -7.94
C GLN A 15 -7.14 9.43 -7.83
N GLU A 16 -6.87 10.03 -8.97
CA GLU A 16 -6.62 11.47 -9.11
C GLU A 16 -7.79 12.12 -9.86
N PRO A 17 -7.91 13.45 -9.88
CA PRO A 17 -9.04 14.13 -10.54
C PRO A 17 -9.24 13.78 -12.00
N ASN A 18 -8.19 13.41 -12.74
CA ASN A 18 -8.21 13.15 -14.18
C ASN A 18 -7.81 11.74 -14.60
N LYS A 19 -7.36 10.90 -13.67
CA LYS A 19 -6.88 9.54 -13.97
C LYS A 19 -7.01 8.59 -12.80
N ILE A 20 -6.94 7.30 -13.12
CA ILE A 20 -6.86 6.21 -12.14
C ILE A 20 -5.55 5.47 -12.34
N TRP A 21 -4.86 5.19 -11.25
CA TRP A 21 -3.70 4.31 -11.23
C TRP A 21 -4.14 2.86 -11.09
N VAL A 22 -3.71 2.03 -12.02
CA VAL A 22 -4.10 0.62 -12.09
C VAL A 22 -2.85 -0.26 -12.12
N ALA A 23 -2.82 -1.29 -11.27
CA ALA A 23 -1.81 -2.33 -11.32
C ALA A 23 -2.32 -3.56 -12.09
N LYS A 24 -1.48 -4.09 -12.97
CA LYS A 24 -1.65 -5.40 -13.61
C LYS A 24 -0.38 -6.22 -13.45
N GLY A 25 -0.42 -7.21 -12.56
CA GLY A 25 0.81 -7.88 -12.11
C GLY A 25 1.76 -6.87 -11.47
N ARG A 26 2.95 -6.73 -12.03
CA ARG A 26 3.97 -5.77 -11.58
C ARG A 26 4.03 -4.47 -12.40
N HIS A 27 3.13 -4.31 -13.37
CA HIS A 27 3.06 -3.14 -14.24
C HIS A 27 2.02 -2.14 -13.75
N PHE A 28 2.35 -0.85 -13.84
CA PHE A 28 1.48 0.25 -13.47
C PHE A 28 1.07 1.04 -14.68
N PHE A 29 -0.20 1.40 -14.70
CA PHE A 29 -0.82 2.15 -15.76
C PHE A 29 -1.52 3.37 -15.18
N ALA A 30 -1.35 4.50 -15.85
CA ALA A 30 -2.23 5.65 -15.71
C ALA A 30 -3.33 5.52 -16.76
N VAL A 31 -4.58 5.55 -16.32
CA VAL A 31 -5.76 5.36 -17.16
C VAL A 31 -6.67 6.55 -16.97
N ASP A 32 -7.02 7.27 -18.04
CA ASP A 32 -8.01 8.33 -17.96
C ASP A 32 -9.43 7.78 -17.74
N TYR A 33 -10.35 8.62 -17.28
CA TYR A 33 -11.73 8.19 -17.00
C TYR A 33 -12.50 7.76 -18.25
N ASN A 34 -12.09 8.19 -19.43
CA ASN A 34 -12.67 7.76 -20.68
C ASN A 34 -12.14 6.39 -21.13
N GLY A 35 -11.05 5.93 -20.52
CA GLY A 35 -10.35 4.70 -20.89
C GLY A 35 -9.66 4.76 -22.25
N GLN A 36 -9.52 5.95 -22.83
CA GLN A 36 -8.92 6.16 -24.14
C GLN A 36 -7.39 6.18 -24.09
N ARG A 37 -6.83 6.76 -23.02
CA ARG A 37 -5.39 6.81 -22.81
C ARG A 37 -5.00 5.86 -21.69
N LYS A 38 -4.17 4.88 -22.02
CA LYS A 38 -3.60 3.90 -21.11
C LYS A 38 -2.10 3.90 -21.32
N SER A 39 -1.37 4.55 -20.46
CA SER A 39 0.10 4.54 -20.51
C SER A 39 0.66 3.62 -19.43
N ARG A 40 1.57 2.73 -19.83
CA ARG A 40 2.39 2.01 -18.86
C ARG A 40 3.47 2.96 -18.35
N VAL A 41 3.40 3.29 -17.06
CA VAL A 41 4.28 4.31 -16.48
C VAL A 41 5.56 3.67 -15.95
N PHE A 42 5.43 2.58 -15.19
CA PHE A 42 6.60 1.85 -14.66
C PHE A 42 6.27 0.40 -14.32
N THR A 43 7.34 -0.33 -14.00
CA THR A 43 7.29 -1.75 -13.67
C THR A 43 8.11 -1.99 -12.41
N VAL A 44 7.54 -2.68 -11.43
CA VAL A 44 8.30 -3.11 -10.24
C VAL A 44 9.41 -4.05 -10.68
N PRO A 45 10.69 -3.77 -10.34
CA PRO A 45 11.79 -4.66 -10.65
C PRO A 45 11.63 -5.99 -9.90
N GLY A 46 12.08 -7.07 -10.55
CA GLY A 46 12.00 -8.40 -9.95
C GLY A 46 12.77 -9.42 -10.79
N GLY A 47 13.28 -10.44 -10.11
CA GLY A 47 13.97 -11.58 -10.72
C GLY A 47 13.00 -12.48 -11.51
N LEU A 48 13.53 -13.55 -12.11
CA LEU A 48 12.75 -14.48 -12.94
C LEU A 48 11.58 -15.08 -12.17
N LYS A 49 11.80 -15.49 -10.92
CA LYS A 49 10.75 -16.04 -10.05
C LYS A 49 9.58 -15.05 -9.83
N GLU A 50 9.89 -13.78 -9.53
CA GLU A 50 8.86 -12.74 -9.33
C GLU A 50 8.11 -12.44 -10.63
N ARG A 51 8.79 -12.49 -11.77
CA ARG A 51 8.19 -12.34 -13.10
C ARG A 51 7.16 -13.44 -13.37
N LEU A 52 7.53 -14.70 -13.13
CA LEU A 52 6.64 -15.85 -13.27
C LEU A 52 5.43 -15.75 -12.32
N MET A 53 5.66 -15.42 -11.04
CA MET A 53 4.61 -15.28 -10.03
C MET A 53 3.63 -14.14 -10.29
N THR A 54 3.93 -13.24 -11.22
CA THR A 54 3.09 -12.08 -11.58
C THR A 54 2.60 -12.10 -13.02
N CYS A 55 2.83 -13.17 -13.78
CA CYS A 55 2.44 -13.24 -15.19
C CYS A 55 0.94 -13.45 -15.42
N GLY A 56 0.18 -13.84 -14.39
CA GLY A 56 -1.26 -14.02 -14.45
C GLY A 56 -1.98 -13.69 -13.15
N ARG A 57 -3.30 -13.45 -13.23
CA ARG A 57 -4.11 -13.07 -12.07
C ARG A 57 -4.07 -14.14 -10.98
N ILE A 58 -4.23 -15.42 -11.34
CA ILE A 58 -4.26 -16.55 -10.41
C ILE A 58 -2.92 -16.65 -9.66
N LEU A 59 -1.80 -16.64 -10.38
CA LEU A 59 -0.47 -16.69 -9.78
C LEU A 59 -0.19 -15.46 -8.90
N THR A 60 -0.54 -14.26 -9.38
CA THR A 60 -0.33 -13.02 -8.63
C THR A 60 -1.09 -13.02 -7.31
N GLN A 61 -2.34 -13.48 -7.29
CA GLN A 61 -3.17 -13.52 -6.09
C GLN A 61 -2.79 -14.70 -5.18
N GLY A 62 -2.64 -15.90 -5.72
CA GLY A 62 -2.30 -17.10 -4.95
C GLY A 62 -0.94 -17.01 -4.27
N THR A 63 0.04 -16.39 -4.90
CA THR A 63 1.37 -16.15 -4.32
C THR A 63 1.47 -14.87 -3.50
N ARG A 64 0.37 -14.10 -3.37
CA ARG A 64 0.31 -12.80 -2.69
C ARG A 64 1.33 -11.79 -3.21
N ASN A 65 1.61 -11.80 -4.51
CA ASN A 65 2.48 -10.83 -5.19
C ASN A 65 1.70 -9.64 -5.76
N ASP A 66 0.41 -9.51 -5.45
CA ASP A 66 -0.41 -8.38 -5.82
C ASP A 66 0.07 -7.10 -5.14
N ILE A 67 0.09 -6.02 -5.89
CA ILE A 67 0.39 -4.70 -5.36
C ILE A 67 -0.90 -4.12 -4.79
N ARG A 68 -0.80 -3.55 -3.58
CA ARG A 68 -1.97 -3.07 -2.83
C ARG A 68 -1.99 -1.57 -2.62
N ILE A 69 -0.83 -0.94 -2.59
CA ILE A 69 -0.69 0.48 -2.29
C ILE A 69 0.12 1.15 -3.38
N LEU A 70 -0.37 2.26 -3.84
CA LEU A 70 0.29 3.27 -4.64
C LEU A 70 -0.08 4.63 -4.07
N LEU A 71 0.90 5.43 -3.70
CA LEU A 71 0.73 6.77 -3.17
C LEU A 71 1.58 7.76 -3.97
N PRO A 72 0.97 8.72 -4.69
CA PRO A 72 1.67 9.88 -5.19
C PRO A 72 2.19 10.72 -4.03
N LEU A 73 3.44 11.14 -4.12
CA LEU A 73 4.12 11.93 -3.10
C LEU A 73 4.22 13.39 -3.55
N LYS A 74 4.34 14.32 -2.60
CA LYS A 74 4.39 15.76 -2.89
C LYS A 74 5.54 16.19 -3.80
N ASN A 75 6.67 15.49 -3.75
CA ASN A 75 7.83 15.75 -4.61
C ASN A 75 7.71 15.15 -6.02
N GLY A 76 6.53 14.65 -6.39
CA GLY A 76 6.27 14.01 -7.68
C GLY A 76 6.69 12.55 -7.77
N ASN A 77 7.37 12.01 -6.77
CA ASN A 77 7.68 10.59 -6.69
C ASN A 77 6.41 9.77 -6.41
N ILE A 78 6.50 8.47 -6.62
CA ILE A 78 5.40 7.53 -6.34
C ILE A 78 5.92 6.42 -5.43
N LEU A 79 5.26 6.25 -4.29
CA LEU A 79 5.52 5.15 -3.36
C LEU A 79 4.61 3.96 -3.68
N ILE A 80 5.19 2.77 -3.67
CA ILE A 80 4.50 1.50 -3.92
C ILE A 80 4.86 0.50 -2.86
N ALA A 81 3.85 -0.13 -2.25
CA ALA A 81 4.07 -1.30 -1.41
C ALA A 81 3.85 -2.59 -2.22
N ALA A 82 4.93 -3.31 -2.40
CA ALA A 82 4.97 -4.65 -2.98
C ALA A 82 5.29 -5.69 -1.90
N LYS A 83 5.36 -6.97 -2.29
CA LYS A 83 5.68 -8.05 -1.33
C LYS A 83 7.05 -7.81 -0.71
N ARG A 84 7.08 -7.64 0.62
CA ARG A 84 8.26 -7.46 1.47
C ARG A 84 9.17 -6.27 1.11
N LYS A 85 8.66 -5.29 0.39
CA LYS A 85 9.39 -4.08 0.04
C LYS A 85 8.47 -2.90 -0.23
N VAL A 86 8.90 -1.73 0.16
CA VAL A 86 8.35 -0.45 -0.27
C VAL A 86 9.35 0.18 -1.23
N LEU A 87 8.88 0.59 -2.39
CA LEU A 87 9.70 1.20 -3.43
C LEU A 87 9.25 2.64 -3.64
N VAL A 88 10.19 3.53 -3.83
CA VAL A 88 9.94 4.89 -4.30
C VAL A 88 10.45 5.02 -5.72
N PHE A 89 9.57 5.46 -6.61
CA PHE A 89 9.87 5.73 -8.01
C PHE A 89 9.91 7.22 -8.27
N SER A 90 10.91 7.68 -9.01
CA SER A 90 10.93 9.03 -9.56
C SER A 90 9.87 9.21 -10.65
N PRO A 91 9.52 10.44 -11.05
CA PRO A 91 8.61 10.69 -12.17
C PRO A 91 9.08 10.07 -13.49
N SER A 92 10.40 9.87 -13.67
CA SER A 92 10.97 9.18 -14.85
C SER A 92 10.85 7.65 -14.79
N GLY A 93 10.26 7.09 -13.73
CA GLY A 93 10.08 5.64 -13.56
C GLY A 93 11.31 4.89 -13.04
N LYS A 94 12.34 5.59 -12.59
CA LYS A 94 13.51 4.97 -11.94
C LYS A 94 13.21 4.71 -10.47
N VAL A 95 13.66 3.58 -9.93
CA VAL A 95 13.63 3.31 -8.49
C VAL A 95 14.70 4.17 -7.82
N VAL A 96 14.28 5.00 -6.85
CA VAL A 96 15.19 5.88 -6.11
C VAL A 96 15.38 5.41 -4.66
N ASN A 97 14.48 4.60 -4.13
CA ASN A 97 14.65 3.95 -2.84
C ASN A 97 13.92 2.61 -2.76
N ILE A 98 14.47 1.69 -1.96
CA ILE A 98 13.85 0.41 -1.59
C ILE A 98 14.02 0.25 -0.08
N TRP A 99 12.90 0.10 0.63
CA TRP A 99 12.89 -0.15 2.06
C TRP A 99 12.26 -1.50 2.37
N THR A 100 12.91 -2.28 3.27
CA THR A 100 12.56 -3.68 3.58
C THR A 100 12.47 -3.98 5.08
N ASP A 101 12.77 -3.00 5.95
CA ASP A 101 12.97 -3.22 7.39
C ASP A 101 11.66 -3.26 8.20
N PHE A 102 10.58 -3.67 7.59
CA PHE A 102 9.28 -3.85 8.24
C PHE A 102 8.89 -5.33 8.31
N GLN A 103 8.03 -5.65 9.26
CA GLN A 103 7.52 -7.01 9.44
C GLN A 103 6.34 -7.30 8.51
N GLY A 104 6.17 -8.59 8.20
CA GLY A 104 5.09 -9.04 7.34
C GLY A 104 5.42 -9.01 5.85
N ASN A 105 4.43 -9.33 5.03
CA ASN A 105 4.63 -9.39 3.58
C ASN A 105 4.32 -8.07 2.87
N LYS A 106 3.31 -7.35 3.34
CA LYS A 106 2.82 -6.07 2.81
C LYS A 106 1.70 -5.54 3.72
N PRO A 107 1.45 -4.24 3.75
CA PRO A 107 0.36 -3.67 4.51
C PRO A 107 -1.00 -4.15 3.98
N GLY A 108 -2.04 -3.91 4.74
CA GLY A 108 -3.43 -3.97 4.28
C GLY A 108 -3.68 -3.01 3.10
N HIS A 109 -4.84 -3.11 2.46
CA HIS A 109 -5.18 -2.26 1.30
C HIS A 109 -5.19 -0.75 1.62
N GLN A 110 -5.40 -0.40 2.88
CA GLN A 110 -5.44 0.97 3.38
C GLN A 110 -4.37 1.22 4.45
N GLY A 111 -3.31 0.41 4.45
CA GLY A 111 -2.26 0.44 5.47
C GLY A 111 -1.17 1.49 5.21
N ALA A 112 -1.41 2.47 4.37
CA ALA A 112 -0.53 3.64 4.22
C ALA A 112 -1.31 4.86 3.75
N CYS A 113 -0.85 6.05 4.15
CA CYS A 113 -1.39 7.32 3.69
C CYS A 113 -0.31 8.41 3.65
N VAL A 114 -0.63 9.50 2.96
CA VAL A 114 0.18 10.73 2.93
C VAL A 114 -0.64 11.85 3.54
N THR A 115 -0.07 12.57 4.48
CA THR A 115 -0.67 13.75 5.11
C THR A 115 -0.44 15.02 4.27
N PRO A 116 -1.18 16.12 4.50
CA PRO A 116 -1.03 17.36 3.73
C PRO A 116 0.35 17.99 3.77
N ASP A 117 1.14 17.76 4.82
CA ASP A 117 2.54 18.20 4.90
C ASP A 117 3.52 17.31 4.10
N GLY A 118 3.05 16.18 3.55
CA GLY A 118 3.85 15.24 2.77
C GLY A 118 4.45 14.09 3.59
N THR A 119 4.17 14.04 4.89
CA THR A 119 4.56 12.92 5.73
C THR A 119 3.84 11.65 5.29
N VAL A 120 4.57 10.55 5.19
CA VAL A 120 4.03 9.23 4.83
C VAL A 120 3.93 8.38 6.08
N PHE A 121 2.79 7.73 6.27
CA PHE A 121 2.58 6.73 7.30
C PHE A 121 2.36 5.36 6.67
N PHE A 122 2.88 4.32 7.32
CA PHE A 122 2.83 2.94 6.87
C PHE A 122 2.62 1.99 8.05
N THR A 123 1.66 1.08 7.95
CA THR A 123 1.32 0.10 8.98
C THR A 123 1.85 -1.28 8.63
N GLU A 124 2.39 -1.99 9.60
CA GLU A 124 2.69 -3.42 9.45
C GLU A 124 1.42 -4.26 9.45
N TYR A 125 1.42 -5.27 8.59
CA TYR A 125 0.35 -6.25 8.50
C TYR A 125 0.95 -7.65 8.33
N LEU A 126 0.93 -8.41 9.40
CA LEU A 126 1.43 -9.79 9.39
C LEU A 126 0.37 -10.74 9.95
N LEU A 127 0.54 -12.03 9.67
CA LEU A 127 -0.28 -13.07 10.27
C LEU A 127 0.21 -13.26 11.71
N ASN A 128 -0.56 -12.79 12.68
CA ASN A 128 -0.21 -12.75 14.10
C ASN A 128 -1.39 -13.28 14.97
N PRO A 129 -1.83 -14.55 14.76
CA PRO A 129 -3.02 -15.07 15.43
C PRO A 129 -2.84 -15.20 16.94
N LYS A 130 -1.62 -15.44 17.41
CA LYS A 130 -1.27 -15.54 18.82
C LYS A 130 -0.88 -14.21 19.46
N ARG A 131 -0.79 -13.13 18.65
CA ARG A 131 -0.32 -11.80 19.07
C ARG A 131 1.08 -11.79 19.71
N ASP A 132 1.92 -12.72 19.34
CA ASP A 132 3.28 -12.90 19.87
C ASP A 132 4.32 -11.96 19.22
N HIS A 133 3.92 -11.21 18.21
CA HIS A 133 4.75 -10.21 17.54
C HIS A 133 4.25 -8.79 17.80
N ALA A 134 5.17 -7.87 18.06
CA ALA A 134 4.87 -6.44 18.07
C ALA A 134 4.42 -5.96 16.68
N ILE A 135 3.51 -4.99 16.64
CA ILE A 135 3.02 -4.38 15.41
C ILE A 135 3.37 -2.90 15.40
N ARG A 136 3.93 -2.40 14.31
CA ARG A 136 4.49 -1.06 14.24
C ARG A 136 3.76 -0.17 13.24
N LEU A 137 3.65 1.09 13.64
CA LEU A 137 3.34 2.21 12.74
C LEU A 137 4.63 2.95 12.43
N TRP A 138 4.92 3.08 11.16
CA TRP A 138 6.09 3.76 10.64
C TRP A 138 5.74 5.11 10.03
N ARG A 139 6.68 6.03 10.08
CA ARG A 139 6.59 7.36 9.49
C ARG A 139 7.83 7.69 8.68
N SER A 140 7.63 8.34 7.53
CA SER A 140 8.69 8.96 6.73
C SER A 140 8.35 10.43 6.53
N LYS A 141 9.28 11.33 6.81
CA LYS A 141 9.17 12.78 6.58
C LYS A 141 9.87 13.25 5.31
N ASP A 142 10.56 12.37 4.62
CA ASP A 142 11.42 12.61 3.45
C ASP A 142 10.95 11.83 2.23
N HIS A 143 9.63 11.72 2.06
CA HIS A 143 9.01 11.09 0.90
C HIS A 143 9.40 9.61 0.71
N GLY A 144 9.50 8.85 1.81
CA GLY A 144 9.77 7.42 1.77
C GLY A 144 11.25 7.05 1.67
N MET A 145 12.16 7.98 1.89
CA MET A 145 13.60 7.72 1.84
C MET A 145 14.10 7.09 3.14
N THR A 146 13.67 7.62 4.29
CA THR A 146 13.97 7.05 5.61
C THR A 146 12.68 6.81 6.41
N TRP A 147 12.74 5.90 7.38
CA TRP A 147 11.59 5.48 8.15
C TRP A 147 11.89 5.42 9.63
N GLN A 148 10.92 5.84 10.45
CA GLN A 148 10.98 5.82 11.91
C GLN A 148 9.73 5.16 12.47
N ILE A 149 9.88 4.35 13.51
CA ILE A 149 8.76 3.84 14.29
C ILE A 149 8.19 5.00 15.10
N VAL A 150 6.89 5.24 14.99
CA VAL A 150 6.20 6.29 15.77
C VAL A 150 5.21 5.71 16.79
N LYS A 151 4.82 4.46 16.61
CA LYS A 151 4.01 3.71 17.55
C LYS A 151 4.37 2.22 17.43
N GLU A 152 4.55 1.57 18.56
CA GLU A 152 4.68 0.14 18.66
C GLU A 152 3.60 -0.40 19.59
N PHE A 153 2.86 -1.37 19.12
CA PHE A 153 1.96 -2.18 19.93
C PHE A 153 2.74 -3.42 20.37
N ILE A 154 2.87 -3.61 21.66
CA ILE A 154 3.62 -4.74 22.22
C ILE A 154 2.92 -6.08 21.95
N PRO A 155 3.61 -7.22 22.03
CA PRO A 155 2.97 -8.52 21.99
C PRO A 155 1.80 -8.61 22.97
N GLY A 156 0.69 -9.16 22.53
CA GLY A 156 -0.56 -9.24 23.29
C GLY A 156 -1.59 -8.15 22.99
N ASP A 157 -1.15 -6.95 22.55
CA ASP A 157 -2.06 -5.81 22.37
C ASP A 157 -3.02 -5.97 21.21
N ILE A 158 -2.48 -6.19 20.01
CA ILE A 158 -3.26 -6.26 18.77
C ILE A 158 -2.76 -7.35 17.84
N ARG A 159 -3.64 -7.82 16.97
CA ARG A 159 -3.26 -8.77 15.94
C ARG A 159 -2.55 -8.12 14.77
N HIS A 160 -3.11 -7.05 14.22
CA HIS A 160 -2.54 -6.22 13.17
C HIS A 160 -3.31 -4.92 12.96
N LEU A 161 -2.76 -4.04 12.13
CA LEU A 161 -3.40 -2.80 11.71
C LEU A 161 -4.05 -3.00 10.34
N HIS A 162 -5.33 -2.60 10.20
CA HIS A 162 -6.08 -2.72 8.95
C HIS A 162 -5.93 -1.51 8.06
N PHE A 163 -5.98 -0.32 8.66
CA PHE A 163 -5.90 0.92 7.92
C PHE A 163 -5.24 2.03 8.70
N ILE A 164 -4.75 3.01 7.98
CA ILE A 164 -4.42 4.35 8.45
C ILE A 164 -4.86 5.36 7.40
N LYS A 165 -5.55 6.42 7.83
CA LYS A 165 -6.06 7.47 6.95
C LYS A 165 -5.93 8.83 7.59
N TRP A 166 -5.61 9.81 6.76
CA TRP A 166 -5.70 11.21 7.14
C TRP A 166 -7.14 11.70 6.97
N ASP A 167 -7.67 12.30 8.03
CA ASP A 167 -8.94 13.01 8.01
C ASP A 167 -8.69 14.50 7.75
N THR A 168 -9.18 14.99 6.62
CA THR A 168 -9.00 16.39 6.22
C THR A 168 -9.85 17.36 7.04
N TYR A 169 -10.94 16.90 7.63
CA TYR A 169 -11.85 17.70 8.45
C TYR A 169 -11.36 17.78 9.89
N ALA A 170 -11.13 16.64 10.51
CA ALA A 170 -10.64 16.56 11.89
C ALA A 170 -9.14 16.87 12.02
N LYS A 171 -8.40 16.95 10.90
CA LYS A 171 -6.95 17.17 10.83
C LYS A 171 -6.14 16.19 11.69
N CYS A 172 -6.56 14.95 11.71
CA CYS A 172 -5.92 13.88 12.48
C CYS A 172 -5.76 12.61 11.64
N LEU A 173 -5.02 11.65 12.17
CA LEU A 173 -4.92 10.30 11.62
C LEU A 173 -5.91 9.39 12.32
N TRP A 174 -6.68 8.66 11.55
CA TRP A 174 -7.46 7.52 12.02
C TRP A 174 -6.72 6.23 11.72
N MET A 175 -6.66 5.35 12.70
CA MET A 175 -6.01 4.05 12.58
C MET A 175 -6.93 2.99 13.18
N GLY A 176 -7.16 1.90 12.46
CA GLY A 176 -8.03 0.80 12.90
C GLY A 176 -7.28 -0.51 13.05
N THR A 177 -7.56 -1.17 14.16
CA THR A 177 -7.18 -2.57 14.41
C THR A 177 -8.38 -3.47 14.16
N GLY A 178 -8.18 -4.77 14.10
CA GLY A 178 -9.29 -5.69 13.99
C GLY A 178 -8.88 -7.15 13.91
N ASP A 179 -9.87 -7.95 13.70
CA ASP A 179 -10.02 -9.39 13.67
C ASP A 179 -10.38 -10.04 15.01
N TYR A 180 -11.17 -11.10 14.88
CA TYR A 180 -11.50 -11.99 15.99
C TYR A 180 -10.24 -12.71 16.47
N GLY A 181 -10.01 -12.73 17.79
CA GLY A 181 -9.03 -13.57 18.45
C GLY A 181 -9.67 -14.34 19.60
N GLU A 182 -9.01 -15.39 20.06
CA GLU A 182 -9.35 -16.03 21.35
C GLU A 182 -9.24 -14.97 22.45
N GLY A 183 -10.38 -14.57 23.03
CA GLY A 183 -10.44 -13.55 24.09
C GLY A 183 -11.16 -12.25 23.74
N GLY A 184 -11.80 -12.12 22.58
CA GLY A 184 -12.70 -11.01 22.27
C GLY A 184 -12.41 -10.20 21.02
N CYS A 185 -13.24 -9.19 20.81
CA CYS A 185 -13.22 -8.33 19.64
C CYS A 185 -12.16 -7.23 19.79
N GLU A 186 -11.19 -7.18 18.87
CA GLU A 186 -10.12 -6.16 18.88
C GLU A 186 -10.39 -4.97 17.96
N ASN A 187 -11.61 -4.78 17.53
CA ASN A 187 -11.94 -3.66 16.66
C ASN A 187 -11.82 -2.35 17.43
N ARG A 188 -10.65 -1.73 17.37
CA ARG A 188 -10.36 -0.44 18.00
C ARG A 188 -10.08 0.60 16.94
N LEU A 189 -10.56 1.82 17.21
CA LEU A 189 -10.27 3.02 16.43
C LEU A 189 -9.40 3.94 17.29
N TYR A 190 -8.30 4.42 16.74
CA TYR A 190 -7.36 5.34 17.38
C TYR A 190 -7.30 6.65 16.61
#